data_99d8ae9b535bfce4d00c4ff3b1581f63
#
_entry.id   99d8ae9b535bfce4d00c4ff3b1581f63
#
_cell.length_a   1.000
_cell.length_b   1.000
_cell.length_c   1.000
_cell.angle_alpha   90.00
_cell.angle_beta   90.00
_cell.angle_gamma   90.00
#
_symmetry.space_group_name_H-M   'P 1'
#
loop_
_entity.id
_entity.type
_entity.pdbx_description
1 polymer ?
#
loop_
_entity_poly.entity_id
_entity_poly.type
_entity_poly.pdbx_seq_one_letter_code
_entity_poly.pdbx_strand_id
1 'polypeptide(L)'
;MPAPVKPRTTAHTQAPHGMSRRDFLTLGTAAAGLGALGLALPETALATTQAADTNWHAGQLQHLIPAASHDRFLIKASFQAPLTRAPWLMVNGKRVAGEPTDAAGRFWRFDVRGLQPATQYTLRIVDAGGKPLADAWPLKTFPAPNATPARLRILAYTCAGGYDGPAIAGKTAWLDMTARRRLLARGMAFAPDAVIANGDHIYWDLQTSQNKPFARHVRELMWDKFGGALDMSVPMSHPKNEAIFTRVCDYQIGGLYGTTLRSTPAYFLTDDHDTFENDEFDDKVATLPPEPYGLIGAELTQHRYYPEFLPDANRPVWLPGGDKGGMPIDTNSAFGTLRYGTLLEAVLYDCRRFLDNKGMHARVVPQWVEDWLVARTRAEDTAHFFHVPSLPFAYSSGKLGDWYPDLLDKKTGHLVGNQPKPGWQTGWHAQHQRLVAALGQQKQRAAVIVQGDFHASAVGSMSRSAELEFAHPIHAIMTGTLGTGDMGFPSAFRSIETSPALSVAMQEALRPTEKNGFTIIDVTPEKMTFSLFLWRPPEPVDAIDTLQPALVYEVPRLA
;
A
#
# COMPACT_ATOMS: atom_id res chain seq x y z
N MET A 1 -57.39 32.49 34.69
CA MET A 1 -56.50 33.52 34.15
C MET A 1 -55.48 33.90 35.20
N PRO A 2 -54.21 33.60 35.02
CA PRO A 2 -53.15 34.37 35.68
C PRO A 2 -52.29 35.09 34.63
N ALA A 3 -51.73 36.22 35.03
CA ALA A 3 -51.05 37.24 34.26
C ALA A 3 -49.66 36.85 33.76
N PRO A 4 -49.12 37.51 32.74
CA PRO A 4 -47.87 37.15 32.10
C PRO A 4 -46.65 37.69 32.86
N VAL A 5 -45.63 36.87 32.96
CA VAL A 5 -44.30 37.16 33.53
C VAL A 5 -43.44 37.81 32.45
N LYS A 6 -42.83 38.98 32.74
CA LYS A 6 -41.84 39.67 31.91
C LYS A 6 -40.50 38.96 31.87
N PRO A 7 -39.78 38.97 30.75
CA PRO A 7 -38.44 38.41 30.66
C PRO A 7 -37.39 39.35 31.26
N ARG A 8 -36.43 38.75 31.96
CA ARG A 8 -35.21 39.45 32.45
C ARG A 8 -34.20 39.61 31.33
N THR A 9 -33.72 40.80 31.16
CA THR A 9 -32.55 41.15 30.33
C THR A 9 -31.27 40.60 30.96
N THR A 10 -30.53 39.80 30.20
CA THR A 10 -29.15 39.41 30.54
C THR A 10 -28.19 40.22 29.69
N ALA A 11 -27.16 40.75 30.33
CA ALA A 11 -26.15 41.63 29.78
C ALA A 11 -25.27 40.93 28.74
N HIS A 12 -25.02 41.62 27.65
CA HIS A 12 -24.00 41.30 26.65
C HIS A 12 -22.60 41.47 27.26
N THR A 13 -21.84 40.38 27.35
CA THR A 13 -20.39 40.43 27.47
C THR A 13 -19.80 40.45 26.04
N GLN A 14 -19.08 41.49 25.74
CA GLN A 14 -18.35 41.68 24.48
C GLN A 14 -17.22 40.62 24.36
N ALA A 15 -17.10 40.00 23.18
CA ALA A 15 -15.98 39.16 22.80
C ALA A 15 -14.72 40.03 22.55
N PRO A 16 -13.52 39.55 22.86
CA PRO A 16 -12.29 40.29 22.62
C PRO A 16 -11.97 40.38 21.10
N HIS A 17 -11.50 41.54 20.69
CA HIS A 17 -11.10 41.86 19.33
C HIS A 17 -10.03 40.91 18.78
N GLY A 18 -10.17 40.50 17.53
CA GLY A 18 -9.19 39.70 16.79
C GLY A 18 -7.86 40.45 16.61
N MET A 19 -6.77 39.73 16.73
CA MET A 19 -5.41 40.22 16.48
C MET A 19 -5.23 40.66 15.01
N SER A 20 -4.55 41.81 14.82
CA SER A 20 -4.23 42.32 13.50
C SER A 20 -3.01 41.62 12.90
N ARG A 21 -2.87 41.66 11.57
CA ARG A 21 -1.70 41.14 10.83
C ARG A 21 -0.33 41.67 11.29
N ARG A 22 -0.28 42.72 12.08
CA ARG A 22 0.97 43.27 12.64
C ARG A 22 1.44 42.57 13.89
N ASP A 23 0.53 41.91 14.65
CA ASP A 23 0.88 41.21 15.89
C ASP A 23 1.54 39.87 15.63
N PHE A 24 1.39 39.34 14.40
CA PHE A 24 2.02 38.06 13.99
C PHE A 24 3.51 38.21 13.62
N LEU A 25 3.97 39.43 13.34
CA LEU A 25 5.37 39.67 12.93
C LEU A 25 6.30 40.07 14.09
N THR A 26 5.76 40.31 15.28
CA THR A 26 6.55 40.69 16.48
C THR A 26 6.84 39.55 17.44
N LEU A 27 6.26 38.35 17.24
CA LEU A 27 6.53 37.14 18.03
C LEU A 27 7.67 36.28 17.48
N GLY A 28 8.32 36.71 16.40
CA GLY A 28 9.38 35.98 15.70
C GLY A 28 10.81 36.19 16.19
N THR A 29 11.06 37.01 17.21
CA THR A 29 12.43 37.41 17.62
C THR A 29 12.81 37.14 19.07
N ALA A 30 12.07 36.33 19.81
CA ALA A 30 12.37 36.02 21.20
C ALA A 30 12.61 34.53 21.49
N ALA A 31 13.06 33.72 20.52
CA ALA A 31 13.44 32.31 20.71
C ALA A 31 14.88 32.02 20.21
N ALA A 32 15.80 32.96 20.46
CA ALA A 32 17.23 32.69 20.30
C ALA A 32 17.86 32.59 21.70
N GLY A 33 17.79 31.43 22.31
CA GLY A 33 18.46 31.25 23.60
C GLY A 33 18.00 30.01 24.38
N LEU A 34 17.86 28.84 23.74
CA LEU A 34 17.87 27.56 24.46
C LEU A 34 18.83 26.64 23.70
N GLY A 35 19.85 26.23 24.46
CA GLY A 35 21.05 25.59 23.99
C GLY A 35 20.81 24.38 23.10
N ALA A 36 21.66 24.28 22.11
CA ALA A 36 21.90 23.09 21.33
C ALA A 36 22.33 21.92 22.26
N LEU A 37 21.36 21.18 22.77
CA LEU A 37 21.56 19.77 23.06
C LEU A 37 21.49 19.07 21.72
N GLY A 38 22.62 19.01 21.04
CA GLY A 38 22.85 18.14 19.91
C GLY A 38 22.65 16.71 20.37
N LEU A 39 21.44 16.20 20.20
CA LEU A 39 21.25 14.76 20.06
C LEU A 39 21.89 14.41 18.72
N ALA A 40 23.19 14.06 18.78
CA ALA A 40 23.86 13.37 17.72
C ALA A 40 23.04 12.11 17.43
N LEU A 41 22.31 12.11 16.32
CA LEU A 41 21.76 10.88 15.76
C LEU A 41 22.95 9.94 15.61
N PRO A 42 22.87 8.68 16.08
CA PRO A 42 23.96 7.76 15.91
C PRO A 42 24.22 7.63 14.39
N GLU A 43 25.39 8.04 13.93
CA GLU A 43 25.85 7.96 12.53
C GLU A 43 25.77 6.54 11.94
N THR A 44 25.47 5.55 12.76
CA THR A 44 25.35 4.14 12.37
C THR A 44 24.01 3.76 11.73
N ALA A 45 22.99 4.64 11.71
CA ALA A 45 21.68 4.32 11.14
C ALA A 45 21.52 4.71 9.66
N LEU A 46 22.36 5.61 9.14
CA LEU A 46 22.40 5.92 7.71
C LEU A 46 23.44 5.03 7.02
N ALA A 47 23.09 3.73 6.86
CA ALA A 47 23.90 2.85 6.04
C ALA A 47 24.08 3.47 4.65
N THR A 48 25.31 3.42 4.16
CA THR A 48 25.77 3.83 2.84
C THR A 48 24.68 3.63 1.78
N THR A 49 24.23 4.73 1.19
CA THR A 49 23.38 4.71 -0.01
C THR A 49 24.10 3.88 -1.06
N GLN A 50 23.57 2.74 -1.41
CA GLN A 50 24.07 1.99 -2.55
C GLN A 50 23.69 2.82 -3.79
N ALA A 51 24.70 3.42 -4.42
CA ALA A 51 24.50 4.15 -5.68
C ALA A 51 23.80 3.19 -6.65
N ALA A 52 22.68 3.64 -7.25
CA ALA A 52 22.06 2.90 -8.33
C ALA A 52 23.15 2.58 -9.35
N ASP A 53 23.27 1.31 -9.77
CA ASP A 53 24.22 0.92 -10.78
C ASP A 53 23.81 1.59 -12.11
N THR A 54 24.38 2.78 -12.33
CA THR A 54 24.07 3.63 -13.49
C THR A 54 24.54 3.02 -14.80
N ASN A 55 25.35 1.95 -14.75
CA ASN A 55 25.90 1.25 -15.92
C ASN A 55 25.07 0.01 -16.31
N TRP A 56 24.05 -0.37 -15.53
CA TRP A 56 23.22 -1.53 -15.86
C TRP A 56 22.24 -1.22 -17.00
N HIS A 57 22.23 -2.05 -18.03
CA HIS A 57 21.39 -1.87 -19.21
C HIS A 57 20.22 -2.86 -19.21
N ALA A 58 19.00 -2.33 -19.26
CA ALA A 58 17.76 -3.11 -19.34
C ALA A 58 17.63 -3.89 -20.66
N GLY A 59 18.40 -3.52 -21.69
CA GLY A 59 18.34 -4.16 -22.99
C GLY A 59 16.94 -4.12 -23.59
N GLN A 60 16.32 -5.29 -23.79
CA GLN A 60 14.95 -5.44 -24.32
C GLN A 60 13.86 -5.48 -23.23
N LEU A 61 14.24 -5.47 -21.95
CA LEU A 61 13.26 -5.47 -20.86
C LEU A 61 12.53 -4.14 -20.77
N GLN A 62 11.22 -4.20 -20.57
CA GLN A 62 10.39 -3.05 -20.23
C GLN A 62 10.13 -2.98 -18.72
N HIS A 63 9.81 -4.12 -18.09
CA HIS A 63 9.70 -4.20 -16.63
C HIS A 63 10.24 -5.54 -16.13
N LEU A 64 10.64 -5.54 -14.84
CA LEU A 64 11.10 -6.73 -14.14
C LEU A 64 10.87 -6.55 -12.66
N ILE A 65 10.03 -7.44 -12.06
CA ILE A 65 9.67 -7.40 -10.65
C ILE A 65 9.79 -8.81 -10.06
N PRO A 66 10.65 -9.02 -9.05
CA PRO A 66 10.81 -10.30 -8.36
C PRO A 66 10.02 -10.33 -7.03
N ALA A 67 9.61 -11.54 -6.62
CA ALA A 67 9.40 -11.92 -5.23
C ALA A 67 10.44 -12.97 -4.82
N ALA A 68 10.71 -13.06 -3.53
CA ALA A 68 11.63 -14.06 -2.98
C ALA A 68 11.07 -14.71 -1.71
N SER A 69 11.45 -15.98 -1.49
CA SER A 69 11.43 -16.65 -0.21
C SER A 69 12.85 -17.07 0.19
N HIS A 70 12.97 -17.93 1.17
CA HIS A 70 14.27 -18.50 1.56
C HIS A 70 14.85 -19.48 0.52
N ASP A 71 14.02 -20.03 -0.37
CA ASP A 71 14.40 -21.10 -1.30
C ASP A 71 13.86 -20.91 -2.73
N ARG A 72 13.20 -19.75 -3.02
CA ARG A 72 12.48 -19.56 -4.29
C ARG A 72 12.51 -18.10 -4.73
N PHE A 73 12.58 -17.89 -6.06
CA PHE A 73 12.25 -16.64 -6.73
C PHE A 73 11.06 -16.83 -7.65
N LEU A 74 10.17 -15.86 -7.68
CA LEU A 74 9.12 -15.72 -8.68
C LEU A 74 9.31 -14.35 -9.34
N ILE A 75 9.59 -14.35 -10.66
CA ILE A 75 9.96 -13.13 -11.38
C ILE A 75 8.96 -12.91 -12.50
N LYS A 76 8.39 -11.71 -12.57
CA LYS A 76 7.59 -11.24 -13.70
C LYS A 76 8.44 -10.29 -14.53
N ALA A 77 8.44 -10.49 -15.84
CA ALA A 77 9.15 -9.64 -16.78
C ALA A 77 8.31 -9.36 -18.01
N SER A 78 8.41 -8.18 -18.58
CA SER A 78 7.90 -7.87 -19.90
C SER A 78 8.99 -7.30 -20.80
N PHE A 79 8.79 -7.45 -22.10
CA PHE A 79 9.70 -6.99 -23.13
C PHE A 79 9.09 -5.86 -23.95
N GLN A 80 9.95 -5.01 -24.54
CA GLN A 80 9.54 -3.91 -25.41
C GLN A 80 8.77 -4.41 -26.65
N ALA A 81 9.09 -5.62 -27.12
CA ALA A 81 8.40 -6.32 -28.20
C ALA A 81 8.15 -7.79 -27.82
N PRO A 82 7.10 -8.44 -28.36
CA PRO A 82 6.87 -9.86 -28.15
C PRO A 82 8.06 -10.72 -28.59
N LEU A 83 8.36 -11.75 -27.80
CA LEU A 83 9.38 -12.75 -28.14
C LEU A 83 8.72 -13.91 -28.90
N THR A 84 9.34 -14.33 -29.99
CA THR A 84 8.84 -15.45 -30.79
C THR A 84 9.12 -16.83 -30.20
N ARG A 85 10.03 -16.91 -29.24
CA ARG A 85 10.40 -18.13 -28.50
C ARG A 85 10.57 -17.82 -27.02
N ALA A 86 10.33 -18.82 -26.18
CA ALA A 86 10.51 -18.69 -24.74
C ALA A 86 11.96 -18.28 -24.39
N PRO A 87 12.13 -17.24 -23.57
CA PRO A 87 13.43 -16.87 -23.03
C PRO A 87 13.83 -17.83 -21.89
N TRP A 88 15.11 -17.81 -21.56
CA TRP A 88 15.65 -18.52 -20.40
C TRP A 88 16.15 -17.54 -19.35
N LEU A 89 15.85 -17.81 -18.09
CA LEU A 89 16.54 -17.18 -16.97
C LEU A 89 17.74 -18.04 -16.59
N MET A 90 18.92 -17.44 -16.65
CA MET A 90 20.16 -18.03 -16.14
C MET A 90 20.30 -17.67 -14.66
N VAL A 91 20.45 -18.68 -13.79
CA VAL A 91 20.62 -18.51 -12.34
C VAL A 91 21.93 -19.20 -11.95
N ASN A 92 22.99 -18.44 -11.70
CA ASN A 92 24.34 -18.96 -11.50
C ASN A 92 24.74 -20.02 -12.56
N GLY A 93 24.38 -19.77 -13.84
CA GLY A 93 24.66 -20.67 -14.96
C GLY A 93 23.63 -21.79 -15.22
N LYS A 94 22.70 -22.05 -14.30
CA LYS A 94 21.58 -22.99 -14.54
C LYS A 94 20.45 -22.30 -15.31
N ARG A 95 19.76 -23.03 -16.18
CA ARG A 95 18.64 -22.52 -17.00
C ARG A 95 17.30 -22.79 -16.35
N VAL A 96 16.43 -21.78 -16.32
CA VAL A 96 15.02 -21.89 -15.98
C VAL A 96 14.21 -21.36 -17.15
N ALA A 97 13.25 -22.13 -17.65
CA ALA A 97 12.42 -21.73 -18.77
C ALA A 97 11.46 -20.61 -18.37
N GLY A 98 11.28 -19.63 -19.26
CA GLY A 98 10.20 -18.65 -19.12
C GLY A 98 8.86 -19.27 -19.51
N GLU A 99 7.83 -18.97 -18.72
CA GLU A 99 6.42 -19.31 -18.98
C GLU A 99 5.71 -18.05 -19.47
N PRO A 100 5.03 -18.06 -20.64
CA PRO A 100 4.31 -16.89 -21.11
C PRO A 100 3.07 -16.66 -20.25
N THR A 101 2.81 -15.39 -19.89
CA THR A 101 1.60 -14.98 -19.17
C THR A 101 0.63 -14.18 -20.05
N ASP A 102 0.96 -14.06 -21.33
CA ASP A 102 0.09 -13.53 -22.37
C ASP A 102 0.21 -14.35 -23.67
N ALA A 103 -0.79 -14.26 -24.52
CA ALA A 103 -0.79 -14.99 -25.81
C ALA A 103 0.20 -14.42 -26.83
N ALA A 104 0.60 -13.16 -26.69
CA ALA A 104 1.52 -12.49 -27.61
C ALA A 104 2.99 -12.82 -27.35
N GLY A 105 3.33 -13.36 -26.17
CA GLY A 105 4.70 -13.64 -25.77
C GLY A 105 5.49 -12.40 -25.37
N ARG A 106 4.80 -11.39 -24.85
CA ARG A 106 5.42 -10.18 -24.36
C ARG A 106 5.67 -10.23 -22.85
N PHE A 107 4.84 -10.97 -22.10
CA PHE A 107 4.91 -11.11 -20.65
C PHE A 107 5.33 -12.52 -20.27
N TRP A 108 6.26 -12.63 -19.30
CA TRP A 108 6.89 -13.89 -18.93
C TRP A 108 7.03 -14.02 -17.42
N ARG A 109 6.80 -15.23 -16.94
CA ARG A 109 7.03 -15.64 -15.56
C ARG A 109 8.23 -16.58 -15.51
N PHE A 110 9.07 -16.42 -14.49
CA PHE A 110 10.16 -17.36 -14.18
C PHE A 110 10.02 -17.80 -12.72
N ASP A 111 9.87 -19.10 -12.53
CA ASP A 111 9.71 -19.72 -11.22
C ASP A 111 10.95 -20.55 -10.89
N VAL A 112 11.78 -20.04 -10.00
CA VAL A 112 13.09 -20.61 -9.63
C VAL A 112 12.98 -21.22 -8.26
N ARG A 113 13.11 -22.54 -8.15
CA ARG A 113 12.94 -23.31 -6.90
C ARG A 113 14.23 -23.99 -6.46
N GLY A 114 14.28 -24.40 -5.19
CA GLY A 114 15.40 -25.17 -4.62
C GLY A 114 16.67 -24.34 -4.47
N LEU A 115 16.50 -23.05 -4.17
CA LEU A 115 17.60 -22.14 -3.89
C LEU A 115 18.10 -22.31 -2.45
N GLN A 116 19.34 -21.91 -2.19
CA GLN A 116 19.90 -21.88 -0.84
C GLN A 116 19.45 -20.60 -0.12
N PRO A 117 19.10 -20.67 1.17
CA PRO A 117 18.75 -19.49 1.97
C PRO A 117 19.89 -18.49 2.10
N ALA A 118 19.55 -17.22 2.32
CA ALA A 118 20.45 -16.10 2.54
C ALA A 118 21.56 -15.95 1.48
N THR A 119 21.31 -16.45 0.25
CA THR A 119 22.31 -16.56 -0.81
C THR A 119 22.01 -15.56 -1.93
N GLN A 120 23.02 -14.83 -2.37
CA GLN A 120 22.94 -13.96 -3.54
C GLN A 120 23.21 -14.76 -4.80
N TYR A 121 22.31 -14.63 -5.77
CA TYR A 121 22.42 -15.24 -7.09
C TYR A 121 22.65 -14.17 -8.15
N THR A 122 23.42 -14.51 -9.17
CA THR A 122 23.52 -13.72 -10.40
C THR A 122 22.52 -14.24 -11.42
N LEU A 123 21.65 -13.35 -11.86
CA LEU A 123 20.57 -13.63 -12.80
C LEU A 123 20.82 -12.94 -14.12
N ARG A 124 20.41 -13.58 -15.23
CA ARG A 124 20.45 -13.00 -16.57
C ARG A 124 19.36 -13.62 -17.44
N ILE A 125 18.57 -12.81 -18.12
CA ILE A 125 17.64 -13.33 -19.13
C ILE A 125 18.35 -13.38 -20.49
N VAL A 126 18.21 -14.52 -21.16
CA VAL A 126 18.74 -14.77 -22.51
C VAL A 126 17.62 -15.25 -23.43
N ASP A 127 17.78 -15.02 -24.72
CA ASP A 127 16.87 -15.57 -25.73
C ASP A 127 17.05 -17.10 -25.90
N ALA A 128 16.26 -17.71 -26.76
CA ALA A 128 16.33 -19.14 -27.08
C ALA A 128 17.69 -19.59 -27.61
N GLY A 129 18.46 -18.68 -28.21
CA GLY A 129 19.82 -18.91 -28.74
C GLY A 129 20.92 -18.69 -27.70
N GLY A 130 20.58 -18.17 -26.51
CA GLY A 130 21.54 -17.86 -25.44
C GLY A 130 22.11 -16.43 -25.51
N LYS A 131 21.63 -15.57 -26.41
CA LYS A 131 22.03 -14.15 -26.46
C LYS A 131 21.39 -13.38 -25.29
N PRO A 132 22.15 -12.55 -24.57
CA PRO A 132 21.59 -11.72 -23.51
C PRO A 132 20.50 -10.76 -24.01
N LEU A 133 19.39 -10.70 -23.26
CA LEU A 133 18.30 -9.76 -23.49
C LEU A 133 18.39 -8.54 -22.56
N ALA A 134 19.19 -8.64 -21.49
CA ALA A 134 19.56 -7.57 -20.56
C ALA A 134 20.90 -7.90 -19.90
N ASP A 135 21.48 -6.94 -19.21
CA ASP A 135 22.64 -7.20 -18.35
C ASP A 135 22.26 -8.11 -17.17
N ALA A 136 23.26 -8.77 -16.59
CA ALA A 136 23.06 -9.57 -15.40
C ALA A 136 22.80 -8.68 -14.18
N TRP A 137 22.02 -9.21 -13.23
CA TRP A 137 21.72 -8.52 -11.97
C TRP A 137 21.76 -9.48 -10.78
N PRO A 138 22.05 -9.00 -9.57
CA PRO A 138 21.98 -9.81 -8.38
C PRO A 138 20.56 -9.87 -7.82
N LEU A 139 20.18 -11.02 -7.22
CA LEU A 139 18.98 -11.15 -6.38
C LEU A 139 19.30 -12.11 -5.24
N LYS A 140 18.83 -11.80 -4.03
CA LYS A 140 19.12 -12.55 -2.82
C LYS A 140 17.89 -13.28 -2.29
N THR A 141 18.05 -14.54 -1.89
CA THR A 141 17.04 -15.29 -1.12
C THR A 141 17.00 -14.80 0.33
N PHE A 142 15.86 -14.95 0.97
CA PHE A 142 15.71 -14.64 2.38
C PHE A 142 16.41 -15.68 3.28
N PRO A 143 16.66 -15.35 4.55
CA PRO A 143 17.13 -16.33 5.53
C PRO A 143 16.17 -17.50 5.69
N ALA A 144 16.69 -18.66 6.06
CA ALA A 144 15.85 -19.82 6.41
C ALA A 144 14.89 -19.47 7.55
N PRO A 145 13.69 -20.08 7.61
CA PRO A 145 12.67 -19.75 8.61
C PRO A 145 13.13 -19.84 10.08
N ASN A 146 14.13 -20.66 10.37
CA ASN A 146 14.72 -20.85 11.69
C ASN A 146 16.02 -20.05 11.90
N ALA A 147 16.51 -19.31 10.92
CA ALA A 147 17.68 -18.46 11.06
C ALA A 147 17.35 -17.19 11.88
N THR A 148 18.33 -16.64 12.55
CA THR A 148 18.22 -15.42 13.37
C THR A 148 18.99 -14.26 12.72
N PRO A 149 18.44 -13.61 11.68
CA PRO A 149 19.11 -12.49 11.04
C PRO A 149 19.14 -11.28 11.98
N ALA A 150 20.23 -10.51 11.89
CA ALA A 150 20.44 -9.35 12.76
C ALA A 150 19.63 -8.11 12.31
N ARG A 151 19.23 -8.06 11.04
CA ARG A 151 18.59 -6.86 10.46
C ARG A 151 17.75 -7.21 9.23
N LEU A 152 16.69 -6.43 9.05
CA LEU A 152 15.90 -6.36 7.81
C LEU A 152 15.50 -4.89 7.58
N ARG A 153 15.57 -4.43 6.32
CA ARG A 153 15.05 -3.13 5.90
C ARG A 153 13.96 -3.30 4.86
N ILE A 154 12.82 -2.64 5.07
CA ILE A 154 11.67 -2.68 4.15
C ILE A 154 11.36 -1.25 3.70
N LEU A 155 11.12 -1.07 2.40
CA LEU A 155 10.45 0.10 1.85
C LEU A 155 8.95 -0.20 1.77
N ALA A 156 8.11 0.65 2.36
CA ALA A 156 6.66 0.52 2.32
C ALA A 156 6.00 1.80 1.82
N TYR A 157 4.98 1.65 0.95
CA TYR A 157 4.16 2.73 0.42
C TYR A 157 2.83 2.20 -0.09
N THR A 158 1.90 3.13 -0.41
CA THR A 158 0.56 2.83 -0.95
C THR A 158 0.25 3.70 -2.15
N CYS A 159 -0.84 3.42 -2.87
CA CYS A 159 -1.47 4.30 -3.86
C CYS A 159 -0.46 4.89 -4.84
N ALA A 160 0.28 4.02 -5.52
CA ALA A 160 1.36 4.42 -6.43
C ALA A 160 0.88 4.64 -7.87
N GLY A 161 -0.32 4.19 -8.22
CA GLY A 161 -0.95 4.33 -9.53
C GLY A 161 -1.36 5.76 -9.87
N GLY A 162 -2.15 5.90 -10.92
CA GLY A 162 -2.71 7.16 -11.37
C GLY A 162 -2.13 7.70 -12.66
N TYR A 163 -2.61 8.87 -13.05
CA TYR A 163 -2.42 9.45 -14.39
C TYR A 163 -1.83 10.84 -14.31
N ASP A 164 -0.90 11.19 -15.19
CA ASP A 164 -0.33 12.54 -15.22
C ASP A 164 -1.34 13.57 -15.72
N GLY A 165 -1.43 14.66 -15.01
CA GLY A 165 -1.90 15.93 -15.51
C GLY A 165 -3.39 16.27 -15.44
N PRO A 166 -4.38 15.34 -15.45
CA PRO A 166 -5.74 15.79 -15.40
C PRO A 166 -6.09 16.37 -14.02
N ALA A 167 -6.70 17.55 -14.03
CA ALA A 167 -7.24 18.17 -12.84
C ALA A 167 -8.71 17.73 -12.63
N ILE A 168 -9.04 17.37 -11.39
CA ILE A 168 -10.41 17.14 -10.95
C ILE A 168 -10.83 18.35 -10.15
N ALA A 169 -11.90 19.04 -10.57
CA ALA A 169 -12.36 20.29 -9.94
C ALA A 169 -11.24 21.35 -9.74
N GLY A 170 -10.33 21.47 -10.71
CA GLY A 170 -9.21 22.41 -10.67
C GLY A 170 -8.03 22.00 -9.79
N LYS A 171 -8.02 20.78 -9.25
CA LYS A 171 -6.97 20.23 -8.38
C LYS A 171 -6.29 19.05 -9.05
N THR A 172 -4.96 18.97 -8.99
CA THR A 172 -4.21 17.83 -9.52
C THR A 172 -4.47 16.59 -8.67
N ALA A 173 -5.08 15.56 -9.28
CA ALA A 173 -5.44 14.34 -8.57
C ALA A 173 -4.25 13.40 -8.35
N TRP A 174 -3.31 13.35 -9.32
CA TRP A 174 -2.12 12.50 -9.26
C TRP A 174 -0.86 13.26 -9.59
N LEU A 175 0.23 12.91 -8.95
CA LEU A 175 1.56 13.39 -9.32
C LEU A 175 1.94 12.93 -10.73
N ASP A 176 2.78 13.71 -11.40
CA ASP A 176 3.41 13.26 -12.63
C ASP A 176 4.33 12.06 -12.39
N MET A 177 4.60 11.29 -13.44
CA MET A 177 5.41 10.08 -13.39
C MET A 177 6.85 10.37 -12.95
N THR A 178 7.39 11.54 -13.24
CA THR A 178 8.75 11.96 -12.84
C THR A 178 8.87 12.06 -11.33
N ALA A 179 7.92 12.73 -10.68
CA ALA A 179 7.91 12.86 -9.22
C ALA A 179 7.71 11.50 -8.55
N ARG A 180 6.78 10.66 -9.05
CA ARG A 180 6.55 9.30 -8.51
C ARG A 180 7.79 8.43 -8.61
N ARG A 181 8.47 8.41 -9.77
CA ARG A 181 9.73 7.68 -9.97
C ARG A 181 10.83 8.17 -9.04
N ARG A 182 10.88 9.48 -8.80
CA ARG A 182 11.90 10.09 -7.93
C ARG A 182 11.68 9.72 -6.46
N LEU A 183 10.41 9.71 -6.00
CA LEU A 183 10.05 9.19 -4.67
C LEU A 183 10.43 7.72 -4.51
N LEU A 184 10.09 6.88 -5.49
CA LEU A 184 10.49 5.46 -5.48
C LEU A 184 12.01 5.32 -5.47
N ALA A 185 12.73 6.04 -6.32
CA ALA A 185 14.19 6.02 -6.38
C ALA A 185 14.82 6.45 -5.06
N ARG A 186 14.26 7.48 -4.40
CA ARG A 186 14.72 7.92 -3.07
C ARG A 186 14.51 6.81 -2.03
N GLY A 187 13.36 6.13 -2.02
CA GLY A 187 13.12 4.98 -1.15
C GLY A 187 14.10 3.83 -1.42
N MET A 188 14.35 3.52 -2.68
CA MET A 188 15.32 2.49 -3.08
C MET A 188 16.76 2.83 -2.76
N ALA A 189 17.13 4.13 -2.67
CA ALA A 189 18.47 4.57 -2.29
C ALA A 189 18.86 4.16 -0.84
N PHE A 190 17.89 3.81 0.00
CA PHE A 190 18.13 3.21 1.32
C PHE A 190 18.49 1.72 1.27
N ALA A 191 18.59 1.13 0.08
CA ALA A 191 18.90 -0.28 -0.14
C ALA A 191 18.00 -1.24 0.67
N PRO A 192 16.67 -1.22 0.48
CA PRO A 192 15.77 -2.12 1.18
C PRO A 192 16.00 -3.58 0.76
N ASP A 193 15.86 -4.49 1.72
CA ASP A 193 15.89 -5.94 1.49
C ASP A 193 14.56 -6.45 0.89
N ALA A 194 13.47 -5.69 1.08
CA ALA A 194 12.15 -5.97 0.51
C ALA A 194 11.34 -4.68 0.30
N VAL A 195 10.34 -4.75 -0.58
CA VAL A 195 9.36 -3.69 -0.83
C VAL A 195 7.96 -4.21 -0.52
N ILE A 196 7.15 -3.43 0.19
CA ILE A 196 5.71 -3.64 0.35
C ILE A 196 4.98 -2.50 -0.35
N ALA A 197 4.27 -2.82 -1.42
CA ALA A 197 3.41 -1.92 -2.17
C ALA A 197 1.96 -2.27 -1.84
N ASN A 198 1.28 -1.40 -1.10
CA ASN A 198 -0.01 -1.70 -0.48
C ASN A 198 -1.17 -1.02 -1.21
N GLY A 199 -1.65 -1.64 -2.28
CA GLY A 199 -2.88 -1.25 -2.99
C GLY A 199 -2.74 -0.07 -3.94
N ASP A 200 -3.74 0.10 -4.79
CA ASP A 200 -3.91 1.18 -5.75
C ASP A 200 -2.74 1.34 -6.73
N HIS A 201 -2.40 0.23 -7.34
CA HIS A 201 -1.36 0.23 -8.38
C HIS A 201 -1.90 0.69 -9.72
N ILE A 202 -3.21 0.50 -9.96
CA ILE A 202 -3.93 0.93 -11.15
C ILE A 202 -5.33 1.45 -10.78
N TYR A 203 -5.67 2.62 -11.30
CA TYR A 203 -7.00 3.21 -11.17
C TYR A 203 -7.91 2.74 -12.32
N TRP A 204 -8.32 1.47 -12.28
CA TRP A 204 -9.14 0.85 -13.30
C TRP A 204 -10.55 1.42 -13.44
N ASP A 205 -11.13 1.90 -12.36
CA ASP A 205 -12.46 2.51 -12.34
C ASP A 205 -12.61 3.68 -13.31
N LEU A 206 -11.50 4.35 -13.66
CA LEU A 206 -11.48 5.41 -14.66
C LEU A 206 -11.46 4.90 -16.10
N GLN A 207 -11.19 3.63 -16.34
CA GLN A 207 -11.15 3.03 -17.68
C GLN A 207 -12.47 2.34 -18.09
N THR A 208 -13.49 2.34 -17.23
CA THR A 208 -14.79 1.72 -17.54
C THR A 208 -15.76 2.73 -18.11
N SER A 209 -16.71 2.25 -18.94
CA SER A 209 -17.81 3.04 -19.48
C SER A 209 -18.97 3.20 -18.50
N GLN A 210 -18.89 2.66 -17.30
CA GLN A 210 -19.93 2.84 -16.28
C GLN A 210 -20.17 4.33 -16.04
N ASN A 211 -21.45 4.70 -16.00
CA ASN A 211 -21.85 6.10 -15.92
C ASN A 211 -21.68 6.64 -14.50
N LYS A 212 -20.46 7.04 -14.20
CA LYS A 212 -20.11 7.73 -12.95
C LYS A 212 -19.99 9.22 -13.27
N PRO A 213 -20.91 10.11 -12.84
CA PRO A 213 -20.89 11.53 -13.16
C PRO A 213 -19.63 12.24 -12.65
N PHE A 214 -19.12 11.79 -11.52
CA PHE A 214 -17.84 12.27 -11.00
C PHE A 214 -16.69 11.88 -11.94
N ALA A 215 -15.74 12.78 -12.11
CA ALA A 215 -14.54 12.58 -12.92
C ALA A 215 -14.78 12.23 -14.41
N ARG A 216 -15.96 12.49 -14.98
CA ARG A 216 -16.26 12.21 -16.40
C ARG A 216 -15.19 12.78 -17.34
N HIS A 217 -14.83 14.03 -17.16
CA HIS A 217 -13.79 14.69 -17.97
C HIS A 217 -12.43 13.98 -17.86
N VAL A 218 -12.04 13.57 -16.65
CA VAL A 218 -10.81 12.79 -16.44
C VAL A 218 -10.86 11.46 -17.17
N ARG A 219 -11.98 10.74 -17.09
CA ARG A 219 -12.16 9.47 -17.80
C ARG A 219 -12.07 9.64 -19.31
N GLU A 220 -12.72 10.66 -19.87
CA GLU A 220 -12.65 10.95 -21.32
C GLU A 220 -11.22 11.21 -21.77
N LEU A 221 -10.43 11.99 -21.00
CA LEU A 221 -9.01 12.20 -21.26
C LEU A 221 -8.20 10.89 -21.20
N MET A 222 -8.51 10.00 -20.25
CA MET A 222 -7.84 8.70 -20.13
C MET A 222 -8.22 7.77 -21.29
N TRP A 223 -9.49 7.78 -21.73
CA TRP A 223 -9.91 7.01 -22.89
C TRP A 223 -9.19 7.47 -24.16
N ASP A 224 -9.08 8.77 -24.38
CA ASP A 224 -8.33 9.31 -25.51
C ASP A 224 -6.85 8.87 -25.45
N LYS A 225 -6.22 8.96 -24.27
CA LYS A 225 -4.82 8.57 -24.07
C LYS A 225 -4.56 7.08 -24.29
N PHE A 226 -5.46 6.20 -23.87
CA PHE A 226 -5.25 4.76 -23.87
C PHE A 226 -6.08 4.00 -24.93
N GLY A 227 -6.78 4.71 -25.81
CA GLY A 227 -7.49 4.14 -26.96
C GLY A 227 -8.90 3.64 -26.66
N GLY A 228 -9.55 4.21 -25.67
CA GLY A 228 -10.97 3.98 -25.33
C GLY A 228 -11.20 3.48 -23.92
N ALA A 229 -12.48 3.36 -23.58
CA ALA A 229 -12.93 2.64 -22.38
C ALA A 229 -12.82 1.13 -22.59
N LEU A 230 -12.63 0.39 -21.49
CA LEU A 230 -12.81 -1.06 -21.50
C LEU A 230 -14.28 -1.40 -21.80
N ASP A 231 -14.50 -2.35 -22.68
CA ASP A 231 -15.82 -2.86 -23.03
C ASP A 231 -16.17 -4.02 -22.07
N MET A 232 -17.00 -3.72 -21.07
CA MET A 232 -17.39 -4.71 -20.05
C MET A 232 -18.37 -5.77 -20.59
N SER A 233 -18.87 -5.64 -21.83
CA SER A 233 -19.74 -6.65 -22.46
C SER A 233 -18.98 -7.83 -23.04
N VAL A 234 -17.67 -7.74 -23.15
CA VAL A 234 -16.78 -8.79 -23.66
C VAL A 234 -15.68 -9.12 -22.63
N PRO A 235 -15.09 -10.32 -22.69
CA PRO A 235 -14.01 -10.68 -21.76
C PRO A 235 -12.84 -9.69 -21.77
N MET A 236 -12.12 -9.59 -20.67
CA MET A 236 -10.91 -8.75 -20.55
C MET A 236 -9.85 -9.14 -21.59
N SER A 237 -9.74 -10.43 -21.92
CA SER A 237 -8.84 -10.97 -22.94
C SER A 237 -9.27 -10.70 -24.40
N HIS A 238 -10.44 -10.05 -24.62
CA HIS A 238 -10.85 -9.66 -25.97
C HIS A 238 -9.84 -8.66 -26.56
N PRO A 239 -9.43 -8.75 -27.85
CA PRO A 239 -8.36 -7.93 -28.45
C PRO A 239 -8.52 -6.42 -28.22
N LYS A 240 -9.75 -5.90 -28.22
CA LYS A 240 -10.04 -4.49 -27.94
C LYS A 240 -9.64 -4.10 -26.51
N ASN A 241 -10.05 -4.90 -25.53
CA ASN A 241 -9.75 -4.68 -24.11
C ASN A 241 -8.27 -4.93 -23.82
N GLU A 242 -7.71 -5.98 -24.40
CA GLU A 242 -6.30 -6.36 -24.27
C GLU A 242 -5.35 -5.20 -24.62
N ALA A 243 -5.64 -4.49 -25.70
CA ALA A 243 -4.81 -3.36 -26.12
C ALA A 243 -4.91 -2.16 -25.15
N ILE A 244 -6.08 -1.89 -24.60
CA ILE A 244 -6.29 -0.83 -23.59
C ILE A 244 -5.63 -1.25 -22.28
N PHE A 245 -5.92 -2.46 -21.82
CA PHE A 245 -5.35 -3.06 -20.62
C PHE A 245 -3.84 -2.94 -20.59
N THR A 246 -3.19 -3.40 -21.66
CA THR A 246 -1.73 -3.38 -21.76
C THR A 246 -1.18 -1.95 -21.71
N ARG A 247 -1.79 -0.99 -22.42
CA ARG A 247 -1.33 0.40 -22.41
C ARG A 247 -1.45 1.05 -21.05
N VAL A 248 -2.55 0.79 -20.34
CA VAL A 248 -2.79 1.34 -18.98
C VAL A 248 -1.80 0.77 -17.98
N CYS A 249 -1.61 -0.56 -17.99
CA CYS A 249 -0.64 -1.21 -17.10
C CYS A 249 0.80 -0.83 -17.42
N ASP A 250 1.17 -0.76 -18.70
CA ASP A 250 2.50 -0.30 -19.11
C ASP A 250 2.78 1.11 -18.63
N TYR A 251 1.77 1.97 -18.62
CA TYR A 251 1.92 3.33 -18.14
C TYR A 251 2.04 3.38 -16.60
N GLN A 252 1.11 2.77 -15.87
CA GLN A 252 1.05 2.90 -14.41
C GLN A 252 2.07 2.00 -13.69
N ILE A 253 2.25 0.76 -14.13
CA ILE A 253 3.20 -0.20 -13.53
C ILE A 253 4.54 -0.18 -14.26
N GLY A 254 4.55 -0.49 -15.55
CA GLY A 254 5.79 -0.50 -16.34
C GLY A 254 6.49 0.86 -16.31
N GLY A 255 5.72 1.94 -16.41
CA GLY A 255 6.21 3.31 -16.33
C GLY A 255 6.83 3.68 -14.98
N LEU A 256 6.21 3.29 -13.88
CA LEU A 256 6.71 3.60 -12.54
C LEU A 256 7.90 2.71 -12.16
N TYR A 257 7.71 1.41 -12.23
CA TYR A 257 8.69 0.45 -11.69
C TYR A 257 9.79 0.11 -12.68
N GLY A 258 9.46 -0.05 -13.98
CA GLY A 258 10.43 -0.49 -14.97
C GLY A 258 11.25 -1.67 -14.48
N THR A 259 12.55 -1.50 -14.38
CA THR A 259 13.48 -2.49 -13.82
C THR A 259 14.09 -2.06 -12.47
N THR A 260 13.53 -1.04 -11.84
CA THR A 260 14.05 -0.46 -10.58
C THR A 260 14.10 -1.51 -9.47
N LEU A 261 13.12 -2.39 -9.38
CA LEU A 261 13.01 -3.42 -8.34
C LEU A 261 13.76 -4.72 -8.67
N ARG A 262 14.52 -4.82 -9.78
CA ARG A 262 15.15 -6.06 -10.27
C ARG A 262 15.92 -6.86 -9.21
N SER A 263 16.54 -6.18 -8.24
CA SER A 263 17.40 -6.78 -7.22
C SER A 263 16.76 -6.81 -5.82
N THR A 264 15.52 -6.35 -5.69
CA THR A 264 14.81 -6.25 -4.41
C THR A 264 13.43 -6.91 -4.53
N PRO A 265 13.15 -7.98 -3.79
CA PRO A 265 11.86 -8.63 -3.78
C PRO A 265 10.73 -7.67 -3.39
N ALA A 266 9.60 -7.74 -4.09
CA ALA A 266 8.47 -6.87 -3.86
C ALA A 266 7.16 -7.68 -3.66
N TYR A 267 6.33 -7.19 -2.75
CA TYR A 267 5.05 -7.75 -2.35
C TYR A 267 3.95 -6.74 -2.66
N PHE A 268 3.01 -7.14 -3.50
CA PHE A 268 1.92 -6.28 -3.96
C PHE A 268 0.60 -6.77 -3.38
N LEU A 269 -0.08 -5.89 -2.67
CA LEU A 269 -1.49 -6.08 -2.32
C LEU A 269 -2.36 -5.30 -3.31
N THR A 270 -3.58 -5.74 -3.52
CA THR A 270 -4.59 -5.00 -4.28
C THR A 270 -5.57 -4.31 -3.35
N ASP A 271 -6.15 -3.17 -3.81
CA ASP A 271 -7.19 -2.45 -3.09
C ASP A 271 -8.36 -2.08 -4.02
N ASP A 272 -9.22 -1.11 -3.66
CA ASP A 272 -10.47 -0.82 -4.36
C ASP A 272 -10.24 -0.46 -5.83
N HIS A 273 -9.36 0.48 -6.15
CA HIS A 273 -9.11 0.88 -7.54
C HIS A 273 -8.52 -0.24 -8.41
N ASP A 274 -7.73 -1.15 -7.84
CA ASP A 274 -7.22 -2.32 -8.55
C ASP A 274 -8.33 -3.29 -8.94
N THR A 275 -9.45 -3.32 -8.20
CA THR A 275 -10.63 -4.15 -8.45
C THR A 275 -11.78 -3.42 -9.15
N PHE A 276 -11.50 -2.30 -9.79
CA PHE A 276 -12.45 -1.44 -10.52
C PHE A 276 -13.48 -0.75 -9.62
N GLU A 277 -13.20 -0.67 -8.34
CA GLU A 277 -14.06 -0.06 -7.35
C GLU A 277 -13.58 1.34 -6.99
N ASN A 278 -14.47 2.08 -6.36
CA ASN A 278 -14.16 3.31 -5.67
C ASN A 278 -15.24 3.49 -4.60
N ASP A 279 -14.93 3.13 -3.38
CA ASP A 279 -15.87 3.16 -2.25
C ASP A 279 -16.19 4.57 -1.75
N GLU A 280 -15.69 5.60 -2.43
CA GLU A 280 -16.05 7.00 -2.21
C GLU A 280 -17.14 7.52 -3.12
N PHE A 281 -17.50 6.75 -4.13
CA PHE A 281 -17.99 7.32 -5.37
C PHE A 281 -19.36 7.98 -5.30
N ASP A 282 -20.35 7.41 -4.65
CA ASP A 282 -21.70 7.98 -4.54
C ASP A 282 -22.36 7.42 -3.29
N ASP A 283 -23.02 8.27 -2.52
CA ASP A 283 -23.87 7.84 -1.39
C ASP A 283 -24.93 6.78 -1.77
N LYS A 284 -25.13 6.57 -3.07
CA LYS A 284 -26.11 5.64 -3.63
C LYS A 284 -25.53 4.34 -4.19
N VAL A 285 -24.24 4.31 -4.47
CA VAL A 285 -23.58 3.19 -5.17
C VAL A 285 -22.22 2.93 -4.55
N ALA A 286 -22.21 2.30 -3.36
CA ALA A 286 -21.05 1.51 -3.01
C ALA A 286 -21.05 0.29 -3.93
N THR A 287 -20.07 0.18 -4.81
CA THR A 287 -19.90 -0.93 -5.75
C THR A 287 -19.29 -2.16 -5.06
N LEU A 288 -19.57 -2.36 -3.78
CA LEU A 288 -19.10 -3.48 -2.97
C LEU A 288 -20.17 -4.57 -2.84
N PRO A 289 -19.82 -5.83 -2.97
CA PRO A 289 -18.52 -6.41 -3.28
C PRO A 289 -18.08 -6.13 -4.73
N PRO A 290 -16.76 -6.25 -5.06
CA PRO A 290 -16.28 -6.05 -6.41
C PRO A 290 -16.98 -6.94 -7.42
N GLU A 291 -17.27 -6.37 -8.60
CA GLU A 291 -17.88 -7.13 -9.69
C GLU A 291 -16.91 -8.16 -10.28
N PRO A 292 -17.40 -9.29 -10.81
CA PRO A 292 -16.52 -10.32 -11.40
C PRO A 292 -15.58 -9.79 -12.48
N TYR A 293 -15.98 -8.78 -13.23
CA TYR A 293 -15.13 -8.16 -14.25
C TYR A 293 -13.92 -7.46 -13.65
N GLY A 294 -14.10 -6.72 -12.56
CA GLY A 294 -13.03 -6.06 -11.81
C GLY A 294 -12.06 -7.06 -11.19
N LEU A 295 -12.60 -8.13 -10.61
CA LEU A 295 -11.77 -9.21 -10.04
C LEU A 295 -10.89 -9.89 -11.10
N ILE A 296 -11.43 -10.19 -12.28
CA ILE A 296 -10.66 -10.75 -13.42
C ILE A 296 -9.58 -9.75 -13.86
N GLY A 297 -9.89 -8.44 -13.90
CA GLY A 297 -8.92 -7.41 -14.24
C GLY A 297 -7.75 -7.35 -13.26
N ALA A 298 -8.04 -7.41 -11.95
CA ALA A 298 -7.03 -7.44 -10.91
C ALA A 298 -6.13 -8.69 -10.99
N GLU A 299 -6.75 -9.87 -11.17
CA GLU A 299 -6.01 -11.13 -11.34
C GLU A 299 -5.11 -11.11 -12.58
N LEU A 300 -5.62 -10.61 -13.70
CA LEU A 300 -4.85 -10.52 -14.95
C LEU A 300 -3.69 -9.53 -14.82
N THR A 301 -3.91 -8.40 -14.13
CA THR A 301 -2.86 -7.42 -13.83
C THR A 301 -1.71 -8.08 -13.06
N GLN A 302 -2.03 -8.77 -11.99
CA GLN A 302 -1.04 -9.48 -11.18
C GLN A 302 -0.37 -10.60 -11.98
N HIS A 303 -1.14 -11.41 -12.68
CA HIS A 303 -0.59 -12.51 -13.48
C HIS A 303 0.48 -12.05 -14.46
N ARG A 304 0.41 -10.82 -14.96
CA ARG A 304 1.35 -10.26 -15.95
C ARG A 304 2.45 -9.40 -15.36
N TYR A 305 2.16 -8.58 -14.36
CA TYR A 305 3.06 -7.48 -13.99
C TYR A 305 3.77 -7.67 -12.66
N TYR A 306 3.15 -8.26 -11.66
CA TYR A 306 3.80 -8.46 -10.37
C TYR A 306 3.56 -9.85 -9.80
N PRO A 307 4.55 -10.37 -9.05
CA PRO A 307 4.48 -11.75 -8.60
C PRO A 307 3.39 -11.96 -7.56
N GLU A 308 2.77 -13.12 -7.61
CA GLU A 308 1.92 -13.66 -6.57
C GLU A 308 2.76 -13.97 -5.31
N PHE A 309 2.10 -14.06 -4.17
CA PHE A 309 2.74 -14.43 -2.91
C PHE A 309 3.23 -15.88 -2.95
N LEU A 310 4.49 -16.06 -2.59
CA LEU A 310 5.12 -17.38 -2.49
C LEU A 310 4.57 -18.16 -1.31
N PRO A 311 4.63 -19.49 -1.32
CA PRO A 311 4.22 -20.32 -0.20
C PRO A 311 5.12 -20.05 1.02
N ASP A 312 4.49 -20.13 2.18
CA ASP A 312 5.15 -20.16 3.48
C ASP A 312 4.64 -21.34 4.29
N ALA A 313 5.49 -21.96 5.10
CA ALA A 313 5.13 -23.14 5.87
C ALA A 313 3.95 -22.91 6.83
N ASN A 314 3.75 -21.66 7.25
CA ASN A 314 2.69 -21.26 8.17
C ASN A 314 1.45 -20.68 7.46
N ARG A 315 1.47 -20.51 6.14
CA ARG A 315 0.32 -20.10 5.35
C ARG A 315 -0.39 -21.33 4.78
N PRO A 316 -1.68 -21.56 5.09
CA PRO A 316 -2.43 -22.64 4.50
C PRO A 316 -2.49 -22.55 2.96
N VAL A 317 -2.23 -23.65 2.27
CA VAL A 317 -2.24 -23.69 0.79
C VAL A 317 -3.64 -23.59 0.18
N TRP A 318 -4.69 -23.83 0.97
CA TRP A 318 -6.08 -23.81 0.54
C TRP A 318 -6.77 -22.44 0.73
N LEU A 319 -6.06 -21.40 1.15
CA LEU A 319 -6.63 -20.06 1.21
C LEU A 319 -7.12 -19.61 -0.18
N PRO A 320 -8.24 -18.87 -0.28
CA PRO A 320 -8.74 -18.39 -1.56
C PRO A 320 -7.69 -17.51 -2.26
N GLY A 321 -7.78 -17.43 -3.59
CA GLY A 321 -6.74 -16.75 -4.39
C GLY A 321 -5.50 -17.58 -4.67
N GLY A 322 -5.47 -18.85 -4.26
CA GLY A 322 -4.39 -19.78 -4.61
C GLY A 322 -4.43 -20.17 -6.09
N ASP A 323 -3.27 -20.23 -6.71
CA ASP A 323 -3.11 -20.71 -8.10
C ASP A 323 -3.41 -22.22 -8.16
N LYS A 324 -4.38 -22.59 -9.01
CA LYS A 324 -4.84 -23.97 -9.21
C LYS A 324 -4.21 -24.65 -10.42
N GLY A 325 -3.19 -24.10 -11.03
CA GLY A 325 -2.58 -24.53 -12.29
C GLY A 325 -2.07 -25.99 -12.36
N GLY A 326 -2.86 -26.97 -11.88
CA GLY A 326 -2.61 -28.40 -12.00
C GLY A 326 -1.55 -28.98 -11.08
N MET A 327 -0.93 -28.19 -10.23
CA MET A 327 0.04 -28.57 -9.20
C MET A 327 -0.49 -28.18 -7.82
N PRO A 328 0.08 -28.67 -6.72
CA PRO A 328 -0.29 -28.20 -5.39
C PRO A 328 -0.33 -26.67 -5.37
N ILE A 329 -1.40 -26.10 -4.82
CA ILE A 329 -1.61 -24.66 -4.70
C ILE A 329 -0.42 -24.10 -3.92
N ASP A 330 0.49 -23.44 -4.61
CA ASP A 330 1.72 -22.98 -3.97
C ASP A 330 1.91 -21.46 -3.99
N THR A 331 1.26 -20.72 -4.90
CA THR A 331 1.21 -19.26 -4.90
C THR A 331 -0.19 -18.76 -4.54
N ASN A 332 -0.30 -17.51 -4.09
CA ASN A 332 -1.58 -16.89 -3.75
C ASN A 332 -1.60 -15.44 -4.22
N SER A 333 -2.71 -15.02 -4.81
CA SER A 333 -2.86 -13.68 -5.37
C SER A 333 -3.32 -12.64 -4.36
N ALA A 334 -3.86 -13.05 -3.21
CA ALA A 334 -4.53 -12.16 -2.27
C ALA A 334 -3.96 -12.20 -0.84
N PHE A 335 -3.37 -13.34 -0.45
CA PHE A 335 -2.92 -13.57 0.93
C PHE A 335 -1.51 -14.13 0.97
N GLY A 336 -0.63 -13.47 1.71
CA GLY A 336 0.77 -13.84 1.73
C GLY A 336 1.49 -13.53 3.03
N THR A 337 2.75 -13.93 3.05
CA THR A 337 3.64 -13.74 4.18
C THR A 337 4.98 -13.22 3.68
N LEU A 338 5.49 -12.15 4.29
CA LEU A 338 6.89 -11.83 4.25
C LEU A 338 7.52 -12.42 5.51
N ARG A 339 8.22 -13.55 5.37
CA ARG A 339 8.93 -14.21 6.47
C ARG A 339 10.44 -14.01 6.31
N TYR A 340 11.09 -13.41 7.32
CA TYR A 340 12.53 -13.17 7.33
C TYR A 340 13.19 -13.83 8.54
N GLY A 341 13.39 -15.14 8.44
CA GLY A 341 13.87 -15.97 9.54
C GLY A 341 12.97 -15.90 10.77
N THR A 342 13.57 -15.83 11.95
CA THR A 342 12.88 -15.60 13.22
C THR A 342 12.80 -14.12 13.59
N LEU A 343 13.29 -13.22 12.73
CA LEU A 343 13.31 -11.79 13.01
C LEU A 343 11.94 -11.15 12.81
N LEU A 344 11.32 -11.39 11.66
CA LEU A 344 10.04 -10.78 11.29
C LEU A 344 9.14 -11.75 10.55
N GLU A 345 7.86 -11.68 10.86
CA GLU A 345 6.77 -12.13 10.00
C GLU A 345 5.78 -10.99 9.79
N ALA A 346 5.48 -10.68 8.54
CA ALA A 346 4.38 -9.80 8.15
C ALA A 346 3.33 -10.63 7.43
N VAL A 347 2.06 -10.54 7.86
CA VAL A 347 0.93 -11.15 7.15
C VAL A 347 0.27 -10.09 6.28
N LEU A 348 0.22 -10.36 4.97
CA LEU A 348 -0.31 -9.46 3.96
C LEU A 348 -1.65 -9.98 3.47
N TYR A 349 -2.69 -9.16 3.47
CA TYR A 349 -4.03 -9.60 3.10
C TYR A 349 -4.85 -8.54 2.40
N ASP A 350 -5.40 -8.95 1.26
CA ASP A 350 -6.33 -8.21 0.42
C ASP A 350 -7.70 -8.15 1.12
N CYS A 351 -8.20 -6.95 1.34
CA CYS A 351 -9.46 -6.69 2.00
C CYS A 351 -10.62 -6.43 1.02
N ARG A 352 -10.42 -6.58 -0.29
CA ARG A 352 -11.42 -6.25 -1.31
C ARG A 352 -11.96 -7.47 -2.05
N ARG A 353 -11.09 -8.36 -2.54
CA ARG A 353 -11.47 -9.44 -3.46
C ARG A 353 -12.52 -10.41 -2.92
N PHE A 354 -12.57 -10.61 -1.61
CA PHE A 354 -13.45 -11.59 -0.97
C PHE A 354 -14.44 -10.97 0.01
N LEU A 355 -14.54 -9.65 -0.01
CA LEU A 355 -15.50 -8.90 0.78
C LEU A 355 -16.93 -9.31 0.41
N ASP A 356 -17.83 -9.48 1.40
CA ASP A 356 -19.22 -9.81 1.19
C ASP A 356 -20.19 -8.93 2.00
N ASN A 357 -21.45 -8.89 1.58
CA ASN A 357 -22.53 -8.05 2.11
C ASN A 357 -23.61 -8.89 2.83
N LYS A 358 -23.23 -9.73 3.77
CA LYS A 358 -24.14 -10.65 4.48
C LYS A 358 -24.62 -10.12 5.84
N GLY A 359 -24.71 -8.81 6.02
CA GLY A 359 -25.18 -8.17 7.25
C GLY A 359 -24.28 -8.46 8.45
N MET A 360 -24.83 -9.07 9.49
CA MET A 360 -24.07 -9.45 10.69
C MET A 360 -23.03 -10.55 10.43
N HIS A 361 -23.16 -11.29 9.35
CA HIS A 361 -22.24 -12.35 8.93
C HIS A 361 -21.30 -11.89 7.81
N ALA A 362 -21.40 -10.64 7.39
CA ALA A 362 -20.54 -10.06 6.39
C ALA A 362 -19.08 -10.07 6.84
N ARG A 363 -18.18 -10.29 5.87
CA ARG A 363 -16.75 -10.38 6.10
C ARG A 363 -15.99 -9.55 5.08
N VAL A 364 -14.92 -8.94 5.52
CA VAL A 364 -13.93 -8.29 4.65
C VAL A 364 -12.95 -9.34 4.12
N VAL A 365 -12.50 -10.24 4.97
CA VAL A 365 -11.74 -11.43 4.57
C VAL A 365 -12.51 -12.70 4.92
N PRO A 366 -12.39 -13.79 4.15
CA PRO A 366 -13.03 -15.07 4.47
C PRO A 366 -12.67 -15.60 5.85
N GLN A 367 -13.55 -16.40 6.46
CA GLN A 367 -13.32 -16.97 7.79
C GLN A 367 -11.97 -17.67 7.91
N TRP A 368 -11.59 -18.43 6.92
CA TRP A 368 -10.33 -19.21 6.91
C TRP A 368 -9.09 -18.31 6.91
N VAL A 369 -9.21 -17.14 6.28
CA VAL A 369 -8.16 -16.12 6.31
C VAL A 369 -8.11 -15.49 7.69
N GLU A 370 -9.26 -15.11 8.28
CA GLU A 370 -9.33 -14.62 9.65
C GLU A 370 -8.71 -15.62 10.64
N ASP A 371 -9.06 -16.91 10.53
CA ASP A 371 -8.52 -17.97 11.40
C ASP A 371 -6.99 -18.08 11.27
N TRP A 372 -6.46 -17.99 10.05
CA TRP A 372 -5.03 -17.96 9.80
C TRP A 372 -4.37 -16.72 10.39
N LEU A 373 -4.92 -15.53 10.17
CA LEU A 373 -4.40 -14.27 10.71
C LEU A 373 -4.34 -14.31 12.24
N VAL A 374 -5.41 -14.77 12.89
CA VAL A 374 -5.48 -14.91 14.35
C VAL A 374 -4.48 -15.95 14.86
N ALA A 375 -4.34 -17.09 14.16
CA ALA A 375 -3.38 -18.12 14.54
C ALA A 375 -1.93 -17.60 14.44
N ARG A 376 -1.57 -16.86 13.37
CA ARG A 376 -0.23 -16.28 13.23
C ARG A 376 0.03 -15.16 14.24
N THR A 377 -0.98 -14.34 14.54
CA THR A 377 -0.89 -13.31 15.57
C THR A 377 -0.55 -13.91 16.93
N ARG A 378 -1.12 -15.06 17.27
CA ARG A 378 -0.92 -15.75 18.56
C ARG A 378 0.33 -16.62 18.65
N ALA A 379 0.95 -16.95 17.51
CA ALA A 379 2.05 -17.91 17.48
C ALA A 379 3.31 -17.42 18.20
N GLU A 380 3.58 -16.11 18.16
CA GLU A 380 4.73 -15.45 18.83
C GLU A 380 6.09 -16.16 18.58
N ASP A 381 6.29 -16.69 17.36
CA ASP A 381 7.46 -17.47 16.95
C ASP A 381 8.51 -16.64 16.18
N THR A 382 8.33 -15.31 16.13
CA THR A 382 9.28 -14.34 15.60
C THR A 382 9.51 -13.22 16.60
N ALA A 383 10.64 -12.52 16.48
CA ALA A 383 10.94 -11.36 17.33
C ALA A 383 9.92 -10.22 17.12
N HIS A 384 9.50 -10.02 15.86
CA HIS A 384 8.51 -9.02 15.50
C HIS A 384 7.45 -9.61 14.57
N PHE A 385 6.29 -8.95 14.58
CA PHE A 385 5.15 -9.32 13.75
C PHE A 385 4.32 -8.10 13.42
N PHE A 386 3.83 -7.99 12.19
CA PHE A 386 2.84 -6.98 11.86
C PHE A 386 1.84 -7.44 10.81
N HIS A 387 0.65 -6.86 10.88
CA HIS A 387 -0.38 -6.98 9.87
C HIS A 387 -0.17 -5.96 8.76
N VAL A 388 -0.43 -6.36 7.53
CA VAL A 388 -0.46 -5.49 6.36
C VAL A 388 -1.81 -5.68 5.65
N PRO A 389 -2.89 -5.04 6.16
CA PRO A 389 -4.17 -5.01 5.45
C PRO A 389 -4.13 -4.02 4.29
N SER A 390 -4.89 -4.28 3.23
CA SER A 390 -5.11 -3.23 2.21
C SER A 390 -6.07 -2.16 2.74
N LEU A 391 -7.02 -2.51 3.60
CA LEU A 391 -7.97 -1.59 4.22
C LEU A 391 -7.51 -1.16 5.63
N PRO A 392 -7.37 0.16 5.91
CA PRO A 392 -6.74 0.62 7.14
C PRO A 392 -7.51 0.32 8.42
N PHE A 393 -6.79 -0.01 9.48
CA PHE A 393 -7.25 -0.10 10.85
C PHE A 393 -6.97 1.23 11.59
N ALA A 394 -7.74 1.48 12.65
CA ALA A 394 -7.59 2.60 13.56
C ALA A 394 -7.92 3.99 13.00
N TYR A 395 -7.93 4.17 11.70
CA TYR A 395 -8.26 5.43 11.04
C TYR A 395 -9.53 5.34 10.21
N SER A 396 -10.20 6.47 9.99
CA SER A 396 -11.37 6.61 9.14
C SER A 396 -11.30 7.92 8.36
N SER A 397 -11.76 7.91 7.14
CA SER A 397 -12.03 9.11 6.33
C SER A 397 -13.50 9.20 5.94
N GLY A 398 -14.37 8.43 6.60
CA GLY A 398 -15.80 8.36 6.32
C GLY A 398 -16.12 7.70 4.97
N LYS A 399 -15.20 6.89 4.39
CA LYS A 399 -15.44 6.08 3.18
C LYS A 399 -16.59 5.10 3.41
N LEU A 400 -17.32 4.76 2.37
CA LEU A 400 -18.47 3.83 2.49
C LEU A 400 -18.00 2.40 2.77
N GLY A 401 -16.88 1.99 2.19
CA GLY A 401 -16.34 0.64 2.21
C GLY A 401 -15.32 0.35 3.32
N ASP A 402 -15.18 1.18 4.36
CA ASP A 402 -14.21 0.94 5.44
C ASP A 402 -14.77 0.07 6.60
N TRP A 403 -13.90 -0.31 7.52
CA TRP A 403 -14.25 -1.15 8.68
C TRP A 403 -15.27 -0.51 9.64
N TYR A 404 -15.34 0.83 9.68
CA TYR A 404 -16.05 1.58 10.72
C TYR A 404 -17.41 2.07 10.23
N PRO A 405 -18.39 2.20 11.16
CA PRO A 405 -19.68 2.83 10.84
C PRO A 405 -19.57 4.35 10.65
N ASP A 406 -18.40 4.92 10.79
CA ASP A 406 -18.17 6.35 10.70
C ASP A 406 -18.54 6.89 9.32
N LEU A 407 -19.31 7.96 9.29
CA LEU A 407 -19.77 8.61 8.07
C LEU A 407 -19.39 10.08 8.10
N LEU A 408 -19.01 10.63 6.95
CA LEU A 408 -18.84 12.06 6.79
C LEU A 408 -20.21 12.75 6.77
N ASP A 409 -20.50 13.59 7.76
CA ASP A 409 -21.60 14.54 7.67
C ASP A 409 -21.18 15.73 6.78
N LYS A 410 -21.71 15.76 5.57
CA LYS A 410 -21.44 16.81 4.57
C LYS A 410 -21.84 18.22 5.00
N LYS A 411 -22.69 18.37 6.03
CA LYS A 411 -23.10 19.68 6.55
C LYS A 411 -22.09 20.25 7.53
N THR A 412 -21.52 19.40 8.36
CA THR A 412 -20.59 19.80 9.44
C THR A 412 -19.14 19.60 9.06
N GLY A 413 -18.84 18.76 8.06
CA GLY A 413 -17.49 18.38 7.67
C GLY A 413 -16.79 17.46 8.70
N HIS A 414 -17.55 16.82 9.59
CA HIS A 414 -17.03 15.96 10.65
C HIS A 414 -17.52 14.52 10.52
N LEU A 415 -16.78 13.57 11.08
CA LEU A 415 -17.23 12.20 11.21
C LEU A 415 -18.37 12.10 12.22
N VAL A 416 -19.39 11.31 11.90
CA VAL A 416 -20.51 10.98 12.77
C VAL A 416 -20.74 9.47 12.78
N GLY A 417 -21.04 8.90 13.96
CA GLY A 417 -21.32 7.47 14.12
C GLY A 417 -22.80 7.14 14.37
N ASN A 418 -23.69 8.15 14.38
CA ASN A 418 -25.10 8.00 14.76
C ASN A 418 -26.05 7.98 13.56
N GLN A 419 -25.54 7.89 12.36
CA GLN A 419 -26.31 7.82 11.13
C GLN A 419 -26.04 6.50 10.41
N PRO A 420 -27.03 5.92 9.69
CA PRO A 420 -26.80 4.75 8.86
C PRO A 420 -25.79 5.06 7.76
N LYS A 421 -24.73 4.24 7.67
CA LYS A 421 -23.73 4.33 6.59
C LYS A 421 -24.19 3.43 5.43
N PRO A 422 -24.45 3.98 4.23
CA PRO A 422 -24.93 3.21 3.08
C PRO A 422 -23.98 2.05 2.73
N GLY A 423 -24.57 0.86 2.50
CA GLY A 423 -23.79 -0.33 2.10
C GLY A 423 -22.91 -0.96 3.19
N TRP A 424 -22.67 -0.26 4.29
CA TRP A 424 -21.81 -0.78 5.36
C TRP A 424 -22.46 -1.96 6.10
N GLN A 425 -21.62 -2.90 6.53
CA GLN A 425 -22.06 -4.14 7.16
C GLN A 425 -21.52 -4.24 8.59
N THR A 426 -22.41 -4.53 9.54
CA THR A 426 -22.04 -4.73 10.97
C THR A 426 -21.00 -5.85 11.12
N GLY A 427 -21.06 -6.88 10.27
CA GLY A 427 -20.11 -8.00 10.29
C GLY A 427 -18.66 -7.59 10.03
N TRP A 428 -18.43 -6.55 9.23
CA TRP A 428 -17.09 -6.03 8.97
C TRP A 428 -16.45 -5.49 10.24
N HIS A 429 -17.16 -4.64 10.98
CA HIS A 429 -16.67 -4.12 12.27
C HIS A 429 -16.45 -5.25 13.29
N ALA A 430 -17.37 -6.22 13.34
CA ALA A 430 -17.22 -7.37 14.23
C ALA A 430 -15.96 -8.20 13.89
N GLN A 431 -15.64 -8.37 12.60
CA GLN A 431 -14.40 -9.03 12.17
C GLN A 431 -13.17 -8.21 12.57
N HIS A 432 -13.18 -6.91 12.32
CA HIS A 432 -12.14 -5.98 12.76
C HIS A 432 -11.87 -6.12 14.27
N GLN A 433 -12.92 -6.12 15.09
CA GLN A 433 -12.78 -6.24 16.57
C GLN A 433 -12.11 -7.56 16.97
N ARG A 434 -12.38 -8.68 16.27
CA ARG A 434 -11.71 -9.96 16.55
C ARG A 434 -10.22 -9.93 16.19
N LEU A 435 -9.85 -9.28 15.07
CA LEU A 435 -8.46 -9.14 14.66
C LEU A 435 -7.67 -8.24 15.61
N VAL A 436 -8.21 -7.07 16.00
CA VAL A 436 -7.52 -6.20 16.96
C VAL A 436 -7.49 -6.80 18.36
N ALA A 437 -8.49 -7.60 18.76
CA ALA A 437 -8.45 -8.34 20.01
C ALA A 437 -7.29 -9.35 20.04
N ALA A 438 -7.04 -10.06 18.93
CA ALA A 438 -5.89 -10.96 18.82
C ALA A 438 -4.56 -10.19 18.89
N LEU A 439 -4.46 -9.05 18.19
CA LEU A 439 -3.29 -8.18 18.24
C LEU A 439 -3.01 -7.66 19.67
N GLY A 440 -4.02 -7.17 20.36
CA GLY A 440 -3.89 -6.65 21.74
C GLY A 440 -3.57 -7.71 22.80
N GLN A 441 -3.63 -9.01 22.46
CA GLN A 441 -3.28 -10.12 23.34
C GLN A 441 -1.82 -10.58 23.23
N GLN A 442 -1.03 -10.02 22.31
CA GLN A 442 0.39 -10.35 22.19
C GLN A 442 1.16 -9.98 23.47
N LYS A 443 2.10 -10.84 23.88
CA LYS A 443 2.85 -10.69 25.16
C LYS A 443 4.34 -10.46 24.93
N GLN A 444 4.91 -11.01 23.88
CA GLN A 444 6.36 -10.95 23.59
C GLN A 444 6.69 -10.00 22.45
N ARG A 445 5.70 -9.67 21.63
CA ARG A 445 5.84 -8.81 20.44
C ARG A 445 4.93 -7.61 20.56
N ALA A 446 5.43 -6.43 20.21
CA ALA A 446 4.57 -5.27 20.04
C ALA A 446 3.60 -5.51 18.87
N ALA A 447 2.33 -5.18 19.08
CA ALA A 447 1.31 -5.26 18.03
C ALA A 447 1.47 -4.09 17.07
N VAL A 448 1.66 -4.38 15.77
CA VAL A 448 1.87 -3.38 14.74
C VAL A 448 0.98 -3.65 13.53
N ILE A 449 0.45 -2.57 12.93
CA ILE A 449 -0.29 -2.58 11.68
C ILE A 449 0.39 -1.60 10.73
N VAL A 450 0.78 -2.07 9.54
CA VAL A 450 1.37 -1.28 8.45
C VAL A 450 0.35 -1.22 7.32
N GLN A 451 -0.12 -0.05 6.95
CA GLN A 451 -1.33 0.11 6.14
C GLN A 451 -1.26 1.28 5.17
N GLY A 452 -2.24 1.38 4.26
CA GLY A 452 -2.29 2.35 3.18
C GLY A 452 -3.67 2.96 2.94
N ASP A 453 -4.13 3.02 1.70
CA ASP A 453 -5.45 3.45 1.19
C ASP A 453 -5.78 4.95 1.35
N PHE A 454 -5.71 5.53 2.53
CA PHE A 454 -6.22 6.90 2.82
C PHE A 454 -5.33 8.04 2.33
N HIS A 455 -4.39 7.80 1.46
CA HIS A 455 -3.53 8.81 0.82
C HIS A 455 -2.83 9.75 1.81
N ALA A 456 -2.52 9.25 2.99
CA ALA A 456 -1.88 10.00 4.05
C ALA A 456 -0.77 9.18 4.72
N SER A 457 0.15 9.88 5.37
CA SER A 457 1.10 9.29 6.32
C SER A 457 0.65 9.60 7.73
N ALA A 458 0.63 8.60 8.61
CA ALA A 458 0.28 8.78 10.01
C ALA A 458 0.97 7.74 10.88
N VAL A 459 1.16 8.08 12.15
CA VAL A 459 1.64 7.15 13.17
C VAL A 459 0.87 7.40 14.46
N GLY A 460 0.27 6.35 14.98
CA GLY A 460 -0.41 6.41 16.27
C GLY A 460 -0.31 5.11 17.06
N SER A 461 -0.55 5.20 18.35
CA SER A 461 -0.68 4.07 19.26
C SER A 461 -2.10 4.01 19.80
N MET A 462 -2.81 2.94 19.46
CA MET A 462 -4.19 2.68 19.83
C MET A 462 -4.24 1.95 21.15
N SER A 463 -4.81 2.58 22.20
CA SER A 463 -4.99 1.98 23.52
C SER A 463 -6.35 1.29 23.70
N ARG A 464 -7.35 1.65 22.86
CA ARG A 464 -8.72 1.11 22.91
C ARG A 464 -9.34 1.11 21.52
N SER A 465 -10.14 0.07 21.24
CA SER A 465 -11.01 -0.01 20.06
C SER A 465 -12.41 -0.48 20.49
N ALA A 466 -13.40 0.37 20.36
CA ALA A 466 -14.74 0.18 20.94
C ALA A 466 -14.63 -0.19 22.44
N GLU A 467 -15.11 -1.38 22.83
CA GLU A 467 -15.08 -1.87 24.21
C GLU A 467 -13.78 -2.61 24.58
N LEU A 468 -12.85 -2.78 23.61
CA LEU A 468 -11.60 -3.50 23.82
C LEU A 468 -10.52 -2.54 24.31
N GLU A 469 -10.04 -2.71 25.52
CA GLU A 469 -8.85 -2.05 26.05
C GLU A 469 -7.62 -2.95 25.91
N PHE A 470 -6.47 -2.37 25.60
CA PHE A 470 -5.24 -3.12 25.35
C PHE A 470 -4.22 -2.84 26.45
N ALA A 471 -3.64 -3.92 27.02
CA ALA A 471 -2.57 -3.80 28.01
C ALA A 471 -1.30 -3.14 27.42
N HIS A 472 -1.02 -3.44 26.15
CA HIS A 472 0.00 -2.79 25.34
C HIS A 472 -0.68 -2.18 24.11
N PRO A 473 -0.33 -0.93 23.74
CA PRO A 473 -0.98 -0.28 22.62
C PRO A 473 -0.68 -1.00 21.31
N ILE A 474 -1.62 -0.93 20.36
CA ILE A 474 -1.42 -1.37 18.98
C ILE A 474 -0.91 -0.18 18.18
N HIS A 475 0.25 -0.32 17.56
CA HIS A 475 0.87 0.73 16.75
C HIS A 475 0.34 0.67 15.32
N ALA A 476 -0.27 1.77 14.86
CA ALA A 476 -0.85 1.90 13.53
C ALA A 476 -0.01 2.87 12.69
N ILE A 477 0.57 2.36 11.59
CA ILE A 477 1.48 3.10 10.71
C ILE A 477 0.84 3.19 9.33
N MET A 478 0.48 4.39 8.87
CA MET A 478 0.10 4.67 7.49
C MET A 478 1.35 5.08 6.71
N THR A 479 1.67 4.34 5.66
CA THR A 479 3.01 4.34 5.04
C THR A 479 3.30 5.49 4.10
N GLY A 480 2.28 6.26 3.71
CA GLY A 480 2.41 7.32 2.70
C GLY A 480 2.15 6.84 1.28
N THR A 481 1.78 7.77 0.42
CA THR A 481 1.36 7.56 -0.96
C THR A 481 2.39 8.06 -1.96
N LEU A 482 2.63 7.32 -3.05
CA LEU A 482 3.50 7.80 -4.13
C LEU A 482 2.74 8.58 -5.21
N GLY A 483 1.45 8.30 -5.41
CA GLY A 483 0.74 8.68 -6.63
C GLY A 483 -0.20 9.86 -6.52
N THR A 484 -0.66 10.23 -5.33
CA THR A 484 -1.66 11.31 -5.17
C THR A 484 -1.13 12.68 -5.55
N GLY A 485 -2.06 13.60 -5.89
CA GLY A 485 -1.71 14.91 -6.37
C GLY A 485 -1.24 15.89 -5.29
N ASP A 486 -1.16 17.15 -5.71
CA ASP A 486 -0.58 18.25 -4.92
C ASP A 486 -1.42 18.69 -3.72
N MET A 487 -2.66 18.29 -3.59
CA MET A 487 -3.58 18.82 -2.60
C MET A 487 -4.12 17.79 -1.59
N GLY A 488 -3.58 16.60 -1.50
CA GLY A 488 -4.13 15.55 -0.67
C GLY A 488 -5.55 15.11 -1.09
N PHE A 489 -5.86 13.82 -1.03
CA PHE A 489 -7.11 13.36 -1.65
C PHE A 489 -8.33 13.54 -0.75
N PRO A 490 -8.38 13.06 0.52
CA PRO A 490 -9.58 13.20 1.33
C PRO A 490 -9.98 14.66 1.57
N SER A 491 -9.07 15.51 2.03
CA SER A 491 -9.40 16.91 2.32
C SER A 491 -9.76 17.71 1.07
N ALA A 492 -9.07 17.47 -0.06
CA ALA A 492 -9.27 18.23 -1.28
C ALA A 492 -10.56 17.88 -2.01
N PHE A 493 -10.95 16.60 -2.04
CA PHE A 493 -12.09 16.12 -2.83
C PHE A 493 -13.30 15.75 -1.98
N ARG A 494 -13.13 15.46 -0.69
CA ARG A 494 -14.20 15.05 0.24
C ARG A 494 -14.47 16.09 1.34
N SER A 495 -13.62 17.10 1.46
CA SER A 495 -13.71 18.14 2.51
C SER A 495 -13.59 17.58 3.93
N ILE A 496 -12.87 16.47 4.09
CA ILE A 496 -12.54 15.87 5.38
C ILE A 496 -11.09 15.39 5.37
N GLU A 497 -10.40 15.59 6.48
CA GLU A 497 -9.11 14.96 6.72
C GLU A 497 -9.29 13.55 7.31
N THR A 498 -8.40 12.64 6.98
CA THR A 498 -8.32 11.35 7.67
C THR A 498 -8.07 11.58 9.16
N SER A 499 -8.73 10.86 10.01
CA SER A 499 -8.59 10.96 11.47
C SER A 499 -8.71 9.58 12.12
N PRO A 500 -8.32 9.41 13.40
CA PRO A 500 -8.70 8.22 14.15
C PRO A 500 -10.20 7.97 14.06
N ALA A 501 -10.61 6.70 13.93
CA ALA A 501 -12.02 6.33 13.91
C ALA A 501 -12.70 6.68 15.25
N LEU A 502 -13.98 7.02 15.22
CA LEU A 502 -14.71 7.51 16.40
C LEU A 502 -14.71 6.53 17.58
N SER A 503 -14.62 5.23 17.29
CA SER A 503 -14.58 4.16 18.32
C SER A 503 -13.19 3.89 18.87
N VAL A 504 -12.15 4.61 18.42
CA VAL A 504 -10.73 4.35 18.74
C VAL A 504 -10.17 5.41 19.68
N ALA A 505 -9.46 4.98 20.72
CA ALA A 505 -8.63 5.88 21.52
C ALA A 505 -7.18 5.80 21.03
N MET A 506 -6.70 6.88 20.42
CA MET A 506 -5.42 6.97 19.73
C MET A 506 -4.55 8.06 20.35
N GLN A 507 -3.28 7.75 20.60
CA GLN A 507 -2.24 8.76 20.80
C GLN A 507 -1.47 8.90 19.49
N GLU A 508 -1.56 10.05 18.86
CA GLU A 508 -0.93 10.32 17.57
C GLU A 508 0.50 10.86 17.77
N ALA A 509 1.49 10.14 17.22
CA ALA A 509 2.86 10.62 17.09
C ALA A 509 3.05 11.46 15.82
N LEU A 510 2.30 11.14 14.76
CA LEU A 510 2.13 11.92 13.54
C LEU A 510 0.64 11.89 13.18
N ARG A 511 0.01 13.05 13.17
CA ARG A 511 -1.36 13.18 12.66
C ARG A 511 -1.40 12.86 11.18
N PRO A 512 -2.51 12.30 10.68
CA PRO A 512 -2.66 12.05 9.25
C PRO A 512 -2.28 13.28 8.44
N THR A 513 -1.26 13.11 7.61
CA THR A 513 -0.67 14.17 6.79
C THR A 513 -0.75 13.73 5.34
N GLU A 514 -1.57 14.41 4.57
CA GLU A 514 -1.83 14.12 3.16
C GLU A 514 -0.71 14.64 2.25
N LYS A 515 0.53 14.29 2.56
CA LYS A 515 1.71 14.49 1.72
C LYS A 515 2.10 13.17 1.05
N ASN A 516 2.71 13.29 -0.11
CA ASN A 516 3.32 12.14 -0.79
C ASN A 516 4.54 11.67 -0.01
N GLY A 517 4.86 10.40 -0.13
CA GLY A 517 6.01 9.87 0.55
C GLY A 517 6.01 8.35 0.67
N PHE A 518 6.92 7.88 1.49
CA PHE A 518 7.14 6.46 1.76
C PHE A 518 7.65 6.28 3.18
N THR A 519 7.66 5.05 3.65
CA THR A 519 8.20 4.66 4.95
C THR A 519 9.34 3.66 4.79
N ILE A 520 10.47 3.91 5.45
CA ILE A 520 11.53 2.91 5.64
C ILE A 520 11.32 2.28 7.01
N ILE A 521 11.27 0.94 7.03
CA ILE A 521 11.09 0.14 8.23
C ILE A 521 12.39 -0.63 8.47
N ASP A 522 13.15 -0.25 9.49
CA ASP A 522 14.31 -0.99 9.95
C ASP A 522 13.93 -1.89 11.11
N VAL A 523 14.25 -3.17 11.01
CA VAL A 523 13.93 -4.20 12.01
C VAL A 523 15.22 -4.81 12.54
N THR A 524 15.40 -4.79 13.85
CA THR A 524 16.44 -5.52 14.58
C THR A 524 15.80 -6.44 15.62
N PRO A 525 16.49 -7.37 16.26
CA PRO A 525 15.89 -8.21 17.30
C PRO A 525 15.24 -7.43 18.45
N GLU A 526 15.68 -6.19 18.71
CA GLU A 526 15.28 -5.37 19.85
C GLU A 526 14.12 -4.46 19.54
N LYS A 527 14.02 -3.98 18.28
CA LYS A 527 13.03 -2.97 17.90
C LYS A 527 12.75 -2.92 16.40
N MET A 528 11.63 -2.31 16.06
CA MET A 528 11.32 -1.80 14.74
C MET A 528 11.41 -0.27 14.75
N THR A 529 11.99 0.32 13.71
CA THR A 529 12.11 1.77 13.52
C THR A 529 11.42 2.15 12.22
N PHE A 530 10.43 3.02 12.30
CA PHE A 530 9.66 3.53 11.16
C PHE A 530 10.11 4.95 10.87
N SER A 531 10.71 5.16 9.70
CA SER A 531 11.14 6.48 9.22
C SER A 531 10.23 6.91 8.09
N LEU A 532 9.39 7.94 8.32
CA LEU A 532 8.42 8.44 7.37
C LEU A 532 8.97 9.65 6.61
N PHE A 533 8.99 9.56 5.30
CA PHE A 533 9.50 10.61 4.39
C PHE A 533 8.32 11.26 3.70
N LEU A 534 8.23 12.60 3.78
CA LEU A 534 7.10 13.37 3.28
C LEU A 534 7.56 14.47 2.34
N TRP A 535 6.88 14.58 1.20
CA TRP A 535 7.09 15.62 0.20
C TRP A 535 5.76 15.96 -0.50
N ARG A 536 5.61 17.21 -0.96
CA ARG A 536 4.43 17.63 -1.73
C ARG A 536 4.74 18.89 -2.55
N PRO A 537 4.23 19.05 -3.77
CA PRO A 537 4.19 20.33 -4.44
C PRO A 537 3.53 21.42 -3.55
N PRO A 538 4.00 22.67 -3.58
CA PRO A 538 5.01 23.23 -4.51
C PRO A 538 6.48 23.05 -4.08
N GLU A 539 6.79 22.16 -3.14
CA GLU A 539 8.19 21.83 -2.83
C GLU A 539 8.90 21.38 -4.12
N PRO A 540 10.13 21.85 -4.39
CA PRO A 540 10.86 21.47 -5.61
C PRO A 540 10.99 19.96 -5.74
N VAL A 541 10.82 19.41 -6.94
CA VAL A 541 10.84 17.98 -7.17
C VAL A 541 12.23 17.37 -6.92
N ASP A 542 13.30 18.15 -7.04
CA ASP A 542 14.67 17.74 -6.74
C ASP A 542 14.95 17.65 -5.23
N ALA A 543 14.15 18.30 -4.38
CA ALA A 543 14.23 18.13 -2.92
C ALA A 543 13.95 16.68 -2.49
N ILE A 544 13.26 15.89 -3.33
CA ILE A 544 13.02 14.47 -3.07
C ILE A 544 14.33 13.70 -2.91
N ASP A 545 15.39 14.02 -3.66
CA ASP A 545 16.64 13.28 -3.67
C ASP A 545 17.40 13.33 -2.33
N THR A 546 17.17 14.38 -1.56
CA THR A 546 17.80 14.61 -0.25
C THR A 546 16.83 14.56 0.91
N LEU A 547 15.61 14.05 0.66
CA LEU A 547 14.53 14.03 1.63
C LEU A 547 14.97 13.36 2.93
N GLN A 548 14.74 14.04 4.05
CA GLN A 548 14.98 13.51 5.40
C GLN A 548 13.66 13.00 5.99
N PRO A 549 13.69 12.07 6.95
CA PRO A 549 12.47 11.62 7.59
C PRO A 549 11.80 12.76 8.37
N ALA A 550 10.51 12.96 8.14
CA ALA A 550 9.67 13.89 8.90
C ALA A 550 9.40 13.36 10.32
N LEU A 551 9.37 12.04 10.47
CA LEU A 551 9.26 11.35 11.76
C LEU A 551 10.12 10.09 11.74
N VAL A 552 10.78 9.82 12.87
CA VAL A 552 11.36 8.51 13.20
C VAL A 552 10.63 8.00 14.44
N TYR A 553 9.97 6.86 14.30
CA TYR A 553 9.16 6.26 15.37
C TYR A 553 9.67 4.86 15.70
N GLU A 554 9.98 4.62 16.97
CA GLU A 554 10.53 3.35 17.43
C GLU A 554 9.48 2.54 18.19
N VAL A 555 9.41 1.26 17.87
CA VAL A 555 8.56 0.28 18.56
C VAL A 555 9.48 -0.82 19.11
N PRO A 556 9.79 -0.78 20.40
CA PRO A 556 10.61 -1.81 21.02
C PRO A 556 9.85 -3.14 21.11
N ARG A 557 10.61 -4.23 21.12
CA ARG A 557 10.06 -5.53 21.48
C ARG A 557 9.53 -5.48 22.92
N LEU A 558 8.43 -6.17 23.21
CA LEU A 558 7.95 -6.32 24.57
C LEU A 558 8.93 -7.17 25.39
N ALA A 559 9.14 -6.80 26.65
CA ALA A 559 10.09 -7.46 27.55
C ALA A 559 9.55 -8.80 28.09
#